data_0261a03cf49752989a512667cbadd23f
#
_entry.id   0261a03cf49752989a512667cbadd23f
#
_cell.length_a   1.000
_cell.length_b   1.000
_cell.length_c   1.000
_cell.angle_alpha   90.00
_cell.angle_beta   90.00
_cell.angle_gamma   90.00
#
_symmetry.space_group_name_H-M   'P 1'
#
loop_
_entity.id
_entity.type
_entity.pdbx_description
1 polymer ?
#
loop_
_entity_poly.entity_id
_entity_poly.type
_entity_poly.pdbx_seq_one_letter_code
_entity_poly.pdbx_strand_id
1 'polypeptide(L)'
;MMSAFHPGQLVMVDIQGKRLDAETAEFLRRHQIRAVCLFRKNLGSEEEVRQLTRDLREVMGPNALIGLDQEGGSVVRATFLPQAPSAMALGAAGDERLAEQVGAAVARGLRSIGVNWNFAPVLDINNNPANPVIAERSFSEDADEVTRLAGAWMAGSLREGVACCVKHFPGHGDTHVDSHLDLPTVDKSRAELDALELRPFKALREAAPSVMTAHIVYPQIDPEYPATLSKKILGGILREEWGYQGAVITDALMMKAICDRYGYARAAVLAIQAGADMILAQGSLEEQGQSIAALQAAFDKGELTLAQGQQAAARLDALASTYPVRHDDYAGERRAADDVLMRQAWAHGLTVLRGAQAPLLDEPLRVLVQPDVPTDGVSEAGLHGSQVAELFSGFSDVQIEMVEDILNLSPAQLKQEGRRTILASTHRMRYPAAAAGWQPDLHLVLWNPFQALDVPGPTVVTWGYAEGALAALKAWLHGELRASAQSPVKL
;
A
#
# COMPACT_ATOMS: atom_id res chain seq x y z
N MET A 1 -1.70 -33.85 20.87
CA MET A 1 -1.89 -32.88 21.97
C MET A 1 -1.91 -31.51 21.33
N MET A 2 -2.98 -30.73 21.48
CA MET A 2 -2.96 -29.33 21.08
C MET A 2 -1.85 -28.64 21.86
N SER A 3 -0.93 -27.95 21.19
CA SER A 3 0.06 -27.12 21.83
C SER A 3 -0.66 -26.12 22.76
N ALA A 4 -0.16 -25.93 23.98
CA ALA A 4 -0.72 -24.92 24.87
C ALA A 4 -0.62 -23.56 24.17
N PHE A 5 -1.69 -22.74 24.25
CA PHE A 5 -1.72 -21.40 23.70
C PHE A 5 -0.57 -20.55 24.29
N HIS A 6 0.11 -19.81 23.42
CA HIS A 6 1.16 -18.87 23.80
C HIS A 6 0.90 -17.50 23.17
N PRO A 7 1.02 -16.38 23.92
CA PRO A 7 0.70 -15.03 23.41
C PRO A 7 1.52 -14.61 22.17
N GLY A 8 2.73 -15.12 22.01
CA GLY A 8 3.53 -14.87 20.80
C GLY A 8 2.85 -15.33 19.51
N GLN A 9 1.88 -16.25 19.58
CA GLN A 9 1.09 -16.66 18.42
C GLN A 9 0.18 -15.52 17.89
N LEU A 10 -0.05 -14.48 18.69
CA LEU A 10 -0.84 -13.29 18.34
C LEU A 10 0.04 -12.10 17.90
N VAL A 11 1.35 -12.35 17.69
CA VAL A 11 2.31 -11.29 17.33
C VAL A 11 2.95 -11.61 16.00
N MET A 12 2.78 -10.72 15.03
CA MET A 12 3.58 -10.69 13.83
C MET A 12 4.79 -9.80 14.09
N VAL A 13 5.98 -10.32 13.83
CA VAL A 13 7.23 -9.61 14.03
C VAL A 13 7.89 -9.23 12.70
N ASP A 14 8.78 -8.25 12.71
CA ASP A 14 9.75 -8.06 11.64
C ASP A 14 11.09 -8.69 12.01
N ILE A 15 11.94 -8.90 11.02
CA ILE A 15 13.28 -9.44 11.21
C ILE A 15 14.33 -8.50 10.65
N GLN A 16 15.56 -8.62 11.15
CA GLN A 16 16.67 -7.84 10.64
C GLN A 16 17.43 -8.63 9.56
N GLY A 17 17.81 -7.94 8.49
CA GLY A 17 18.61 -8.52 7.41
C GLY A 17 17.85 -9.44 6.45
N LYS A 18 18.63 -10.05 5.53
CA LYS A 18 18.14 -10.84 4.39
C LYS A 18 18.22 -12.35 4.62
N ARG A 19 18.70 -12.77 5.78
CA ARG A 19 18.84 -14.16 6.18
C ARG A 19 18.38 -14.33 7.62
N LEU A 20 17.85 -15.49 7.93
CA LEU A 20 17.47 -15.83 9.30
C LEU A 20 18.74 -16.21 10.10
N ASP A 21 19.11 -15.37 11.06
CA ASP A 21 20.20 -15.67 11.99
C ASP A 21 19.74 -16.56 13.16
N ALA A 22 20.71 -17.10 13.89
CA ALA A 22 20.45 -18.05 14.97
C ALA A 22 19.70 -17.41 16.15
N GLU A 23 19.98 -16.14 16.47
CA GLU A 23 19.33 -15.40 17.57
C GLU A 23 17.84 -15.16 17.25
N THR A 24 17.57 -14.67 16.05
CA THR A 24 16.21 -14.48 15.56
C THR A 24 15.44 -15.81 15.50
N ALA A 25 16.06 -16.88 14.99
CA ALA A 25 15.44 -18.20 14.93
C ALA A 25 15.09 -18.74 16.33
N GLU A 26 15.97 -18.54 17.32
CA GLU A 26 15.70 -18.93 18.71
C GLU A 26 14.59 -18.08 19.33
N PHE A 27 14.55 -16.77 19.05
CA PHE A 27 13.48 -15.89 19.49
C PHE A 27 12.11 -16.35 18.95
N LEU A 28 12.03 -16.66 17.65
CA LEU A 28 10.80 -17.15 17.02
C LEU A 28 10.30 -18.46 17.67
N ARG A 29 11.21 -19.41 17.93
CA ARG A 29 10.86 -20.69 18.59
C ARG A 29 10.40 -20.47 20.04
N ARG A 30 11.19 -19.73 20.83
CA ARG A 30 10.92 -19.48 22.25
C ARG A 30 9.55 -18.85 22.47
N HIS A 31 9.20 -17.89 21.64
CA HIS A 31 7.94 -17.17 21.75
C HIS A 31 6.81 -17.76 20.90
N GLN A 32 7.03 -18.92 20.28
CA GLN A 32 6.06 -19.56 19.39
C GLN A 32 5.48 -18.60 18.34
N ILE A 33 6.35 -17.74 17.79
CA ILE A 33 5.97 -16.80 16.73
C ILE A 33 5.59 -17.60 15.49
N ARG A 34 4.48 -17.24 14.87
CA ARG A 34 3.96 -17.88 13.66
C ARG A 34 3.86 -16.94 12.47
N ALA A 35 4.11 -15.65 12.66
CA ALA A 35 3.93 -14.63 11.65
C ALA A 35 5.13 -13.68 11.58
N VAL A 36 5.59 -13.41 10.35
CA VAL A 36 6.68 -12.46 10.05
C VAL A 36 6.24 -11.54 8.93
N CYS A 37 6.45 -10.23 9.11
CA CYS A 37 6.30 -9.22 8.07
C CYS A 37 7.67 -8.93 7.44
N LEU A 38 7.75 -9.03 6.11
CA LEU A 38 8.95 -8.70 5.35
C LEU A 38 8.87 -7.28 4.79
N PHE A 39 9.97 -6.55 4.92
CA PHE A 39 10.16 -5.22 4.38
C PHE A 39 11.29 -5.20 3.36
N ARG A 40 11.48 -4.07 2.65
CA ARG A 40 12.53 -3.92 1.64
C ARG A 40 13.93 -4.32 2.16
N LYS A 41 14.22 -4.05 3.43
CA LYS A 41 15.49 -4.44 4.10
C LYS A 41 15.75 -5.95 4.11
N ASN A 42 14.68 -6.76 4.01
CA ASN A 42 14.76 -8.22 4.03
C ASN A 42 14.88 -8.82 2.61
N LEU A 43 14.60 -8.03 1.58
CA LEU A 43 14.51 -8.52 0.21
C LEU A 43 15.84 -8.28 -0.53
N GLY A 44 16.53 -9.36 -0.81
CA GLY A 44 17.69 -9.41 -1.68
C GLY A 44 17.31 -9.84 -3.10
N SER A 45 18.03 -10.79 -3.64
CA SER A 45 17.64 -11.47 -4.87
C SER A 45 16.41 -12.38 -4.62
N GLU A 46 15.74 -12.76 -5.68
CA GLU A 46 14.60 -13.68 -5.59
C GLU A 46 14.95 -14.99 -4.86
N GLU A 47 16.12 -15.57 -5.16
CA GLU A 47 16.57 -16.81 -4.51
C GLU A 47 16.90 -16.61 -3.02
N GLU A 48 17.49 -15.46 -2.64
CA GLU A 48 17.71 -15.15 -1.22
C GLU A 48 16.40 -15.03 -0.45
N VAL A 49 15.36 -14.43 -1.05
CA VAL A 49 14.04 -14.34 -0.43
C VAL A 49 13.38 -15.73 -0.31
N ARG A 50 13.47 -16.55 -1.36
CA ARG A 50 12.97 -17.93 -1.34
C ARG A 50 13.64 -18.75 -0.23
N GLN A 51 14.95 -18.59 -0.05
CA GLN A 51 15.66 -19.27 1.05
C GLN A 51 15.22 -18.75 2.40
N LEU A 52 15.15 -17.43 2.60
CA LEU A 52 14.67 -16.81 3.84
C LEU A 52 13.28 -17.31 4.24
N THR A 53 12.35 -17.37 3.32
CA THR A 53 10.97 -17.80 3.59
C THR A 53 10.88 -19.32 3.86
N ARG A 54 11.76 -20.14 3.27
CA ARG A 54 11.91 -21.56 3.63
C ARG A 54 12.39 -21.71 5.07
N ASP A 55 13.45 -20.99 5.44
CA ASP A 55 14.02 -21.01 6.79
C ASP A 55 12.99 -20.53 7.84
N LEU A 56 12.27 -19.46 7.54
CA LEU A 56 11.18 -18.97 8.40
C LEU A 56 10.08 -20.02 8.58
N ARG A 57 9.64 -20.66 7.49
CA ARG A 57 8.61 -21.71 7.55
C ARG A 57 9.10 -22.92 8.35
N GLU A 58 10.35 -23.29 8.22
CA GLU A 58 10.93 -24.39 9.02
C GLU A 58 10.90 -24.08 10.52
N VAL A 59 11.24 -22.86 10.91
CA VAL A 59 11.24 -22.42 12.30
C VAL A 59 9.85 -22.21 12.88
N MET A 60 8.93 -21.59 12.12
CA MET A 60 7.58 -21.26 12.56
C MET A 60 6.58 -22.40 12.40
N GLY A 61 6.90 -23.43 11.61
CA GLY A 61 6.06 -24.58 11.39
C GLY A 61 5.07 -24.44 10.19
N PRO A 62 4.18 -25.43 10.02
CA PRO A 62 3.32 -25.54 8.82
C PRO A 62 2.28 -24.41 8.70
N ASN A 63 1.88 -23.82 9.82
CA ASN A 63 0.91 -22.72 9.89
C ASN A 63 1.58 -21.35 9.90
N ALA A 64 2.75 -21.22 9.28
CA ALA A 64 3.46 -19.95 9.15
C ALA A 64 2.67 -18.95 8.29
N LEU A 65 2.68 -17.70 8.72
CA LEU A 65 2.17 -16.56 7.98
C LEU A 65 3.33 -15.63 7.64
N ILE A 66 3.61 -15.45 6.37
CA ILE A 66 4.67 -14.57 5.88
C ILE A 66 4.01 -13.49 5.04
N GLY A 67 4.03 -12.27 5.55
CA GLY A 67 3.34 -11.13 4.98
C GLY A 67 4.27 -10.05 4.46
N LEU A 68 3.76 -9.25 3.53
CA LEU A 68 4.36 -7.99 3.10
C LEU A 68 3.34 -7.11 2.38
N ASP A 69 3.72 -5.85 2.09
CA ASP A 69 2.94 -4.93 1.28
C ASP A 69 3.36 -5.04 -0.19
N GLN A 70 2.51 -5.62 -1.02
CA GLN A 70 2.66 -5.65 -2.47
C GLN A 70 1.37 -5.13 -3.09
N GLU A 71 1.10 -3.83 -2.87
CA GLU A 71 -0.12 -3.17 -3.35
C GLU A 71 -0.08 -2.95 -4.87
N GLY A 72 1.07 -2.55 -5.36
CA GLY A 72 1.32 -2.00 -6.68
C GLY A 72 1.67 -0.51 -6.61
N GLY A 73 1.98 0.08 -7.74
CA GLY A 73 2.35 1.49 -7.80
C GLY A 73 3.60 1.82 -6.99
N SER A 74 3.46 2.74 -6.02
CA SER A 74 4.56 3.18 -5.15
C SER A 74 4.80 2.27 -3.95
N VAL A 75 3.86 1.37 -3.61
CA VAL A 75 3.98 0.45 -2.47
C VAL A 75 4.23 -0.97 -2.97
N VAL A 76 5.50 -1.26 -3.22
CA VAL A 76 6.01 -2.52 -3.78
C VAL A 76 7.30 -2.91 -3.09
N ARG A 77 7.30 -3.99 -2.29
CA ARG A 77 8.50 -4.45 -1.59
C ARG A 77 9.39 -5.35 -2.47
N ALA A 78 8.78 -6.31 -3.15
CA ALA A 78 9.48 -7.24 -4.05
C ALA A 78 9.59 -6.64 -5.47
N THR A 79 10.53 -5.72 -5.67
CA THR A 79 10.70 -4.98 -6.94
C THR A 79 11.22 -5.83 -8.09
N PHE A 80 11.72 -7.02 -7.83
CA PHE A 80 12.16 -8.00 -8.83
C PHE A 80 11.01 -8.82 -9.42
N LEU A 81 9.80 -8.74 -8.86
CA LEU A 81 8.58 -9.34 -9.42
C LEU A 81 7.93 -8.40 -10.45
N PRO A 82 7.03 -8.90 -11.33
CA PRO A 82 6.26 -8.05 -12.23
C PRO A 82 5.56 -6.91 -11.48
N GLN A 83 5.78 -5.68 -11.92
CA GLN A 83 5.38 -4.46 -11.21
C GLN A 83 3.95 -4.06 -11.52
N ALA A 84 3.04 -4.35 -10.59
CA ALA A 84 1.63 -4.01 -10.72
C ALA A 84 1.38 -2.49 -10.76
N PRO A 85 0.37 -2.03 -11.52
CA PRO A 85 -0.09 -0.66 -11.45
C PRO A 85 -0.61 -0.32 -10.06
N SER A 86 -0.63 0.99 -9.75
CA SER A 86 -1.31 1.48 -8.56
C SER A 86 -2.80 1.19 -8.63
N ALA A 87 -3.47 1.18 -7.48
CA ALA A 87 -4.91 1.02 -7.42
C ALA A 87 -5.63 2.11 -8.24
N MET A 88 -5.13 3.36 -8.20
CA MET A 88 -5.75 4.45 -8.95
C MET A 88 -5.52 4.34 -10.47
N ALA A 89 -4.41 3.75 -10.92
CA ALA A 89 -4.23 3.42 -12.33
C ALA A 89 -5.24 2.37 -12.81
N LEU A 90 -5.55 1.37 -11.97
CA LEU A 90 -6.63 0.41 -12.25
C LEU A 90 -8.01 1.08 -12.18
N GLY A 91 -8.20 2.03 -11.27
CA GLY A 91 -9.38 2.89 -11.21
C GLY A 91 -9.59 3.67 -12.51
N ALA A 92 -8.53 4.27 -13.04
CA ALA A 92 -8.54 5.00 -14.30
C ALA A 92 -8.85 4.10 -15.52
N ALA A 93 -8.32 2.87 -15.51
CA ALA A 93 -8.63 1.87 -16.52
C ALA A 93 -10.10 1.41 -16.44
N GLY A 94 -10.69 1.36 -15.24
CA GLY A 94 -12.09 1.02 -14.98
C GLY A 94 -12.49 -0.40 -15.36
N ASP A 95 -11.52 -1.28 -15.61
CA ASP A 95 -11.74 -2.66 -16.07
C ASP A 95 -11.58 -3.66 -14.91
N GLU A 96 -12.72 -4.23 -14.49
CA GLU A 96 -12.80 -5.21 -13.41
C GLU A 96 -12.02 -6.50 -13.72
N ARG A 97 -12.10 -6.98 -14.98
CA ARG A 97 -11.37 -8.17 -15.40
C ARG A 97 -9.86 -7.94 -15.36
N LEU A 98 -9.41 -6.76 -15.75
CA LEU A 98 -8.01 -6.38 -15.67
C LEU A 98 -7.55 -6.34 -14.21
N ALA A 99 -8.34 -5.75 -13.30
CA ALA A 99 -8.03 -5.72 -11.87
C ALA A 99 -7.91 -7.14 -11.29
N GLU A 100 -8.80 -8.06 -11.64
CA GLU A 100 -8.73 -9.48 -11.25
C GLU A 100 -7.46 -10.16 -11.76
N GLN A 101 -7.10 -9.96 -13.03
CA GLN A 101 -5.90 -10.52 -13.62
C GLN A 101 -4.62 -9.98 -12.96
N VAL A 102 -4.57 -8.69 -12.64
CA VAL A 102 -3.45 -8.07 -11.94
C VAL A 102 -3.31 -8.65 -10.53
N GLY A 103 -4.40 -8.76 -9.76
CA GLY A 103 -4.38 -9.38 -8.44
C GLY A 103 -3.88 -10.83 -8.48
N ALA A 104 -4.31 -11.60 -9.49
CA ALA A 104 -3.82 -12.97 -9.69
C ALA A 104 -2.31 -13.02 -10.03
N ALA A 105 -1.82 -12.11 -10.87
CA ALA A 105 -0.41 -12.05 -11.23
C ALA A 105 0.49 -11.67 -10.04
N VAL A 106 0.05 -10.69 -9.23
CA VAL A 106 0.72 -10.33 -7.97
C VAL A 106 0.83 -11.55 -7.05
N ALA A 107 -0.27 -12.26 -6.86
CA ALA A 107 -0.31 -13.45 -6.00
C ALA A 107 0.61 -14.57 -6.49
N ARG A 108 0.69 -14.83 -7.79
CA ARG A 108 1.63 -15.81 -8.35
C ARG A 108 3.08 -15.48 -8.04
N GLY A 109 3.45 -14.21 -8.21
CA GLY A 109 4.78 -13.73 -7.85
C GLY A 109 5.08 -13.92 -6.36
N LEU A 110 4.16 -13.50 -5.48
CA LEU A 110 4.32 -13.63 -4.03
C LEU A 110 4.43 -15.09 -3.59
N ARG A 111 3.57 -15.96 -4.12
CA ARG A 111 3.59 -17.39 -3.81
C ARG A 111 4.90 -18.05 -4.22
N SER A 112 5.49 -17.62 -5.34
CA SER A 112 6.78 -18.14 -5.79
C SER A 112 7.93 -17.89 -4.81
N ILE A 113 7.87 -16.80 -4.08
CA ILE A 113 8.88 -16.42 -3.08
C ILE A 113 8.50 -16.78 -1.64
N GLY A 114 7.44 -17.56 -1.44
CA GLY A 114 7.04 -18.06 -0.13
C GLY A 114 6.23 -17.07 0.72
N VAL A 115 5.68 -16.02 0.13
CA VAL A 115 4.76 -15.08 0.79
C VAL A 115 3.34 -15.57 0.59
N ASN A 116 2.58 -15.69 1.68
CA ASN A 116 1.22 -16.21 1.67
C ASN A 116 0.17 -15.23 2.18
N TRP A 117 0.58 -14.04 2.65
CA TRP A 117 -0.31 -13.01 3.14
C TRP A 117 0.10 -11.63 2.57
N ASN A 118 -0.69 -11.07 1.69
CA ASN A 118 -0.45 -9.76 1.12
C ASN A 118 -1.32 -8.71 1.82
N PHE A 119 -0.70 -7.63 2.31
CA PHE A 119 -1.41 -6.50 2.90
C PHE A 119 -1.95 -5.56 1.81
N ALA A 120 -2.86 -6.09 1.05
CA ALA A 120 -3.59 -5.49 -0.06
C ALA A 120 -4.90 -6.29 -0.31
N PRO A 121 -5.90 -5.71 -0.98
CA PRO A 121 -5.97 -4.37 -1.54
C PRO A 121 -6.33 -3.29 -0.51
N VAL A 122 -6.02 -2.03 -0.84
CA VAL A 122 -6.48 -0.85 -0.10
C VAL A 122 -7.95 -0.60 -0.42
N LEU A 123 -8.79 -0.47 0.61
CA LEU A 123 -10.23 -0.13 0.49
C LEU A 123 -10.52 1.33 0.87
N ASP A 124 -9.49 2.09 1.22
CA ASP A 124 -9.65 3.51 1.53
C ASP A 124 -10.17 4.26 0.30
N ILE A 125 -11.18 5.09 0.53
CA ILE A 125 -11.77 5.94 -0.51
C ILE A 125 -11.08 7.29 -0.46
N ASN A 126 -10.38 7.69 -1.51
CA ASN A 126 -9.63 8.95 -1.50
C ASN A 126 -10.51 10.13 -1.89
N ASN A 127 -11.42 10.52 -1.01
CA ASN A 127 -12.31 11.68 -1.17
C ASN A 127 -11.69 13.01 -0.74
N ASN A 128 -10.47 12.99 -0.23
CA ASN A 128 -9.73 14.17 0.21
C ASN A 128 -8.43 14.35 -0.59
N PRO A 129 -8.36 15.33 -1.51
CA PRO A 129 -7.15 15.61 -2.28
C PRO A 129 -5.94 16.03 -1.44
N ALA A 130 -6.15 16.47 -0.20
CA ALA A 130 -5.09 16.83 0.74
C ALA A 130 -4.56 15.64 1.55
N ASN A 131 -5.09 14.43 1.33
CA ASN A 131 -4.62 13.24 2.02
C ASN A 131 -3.15 12.96 1.66
N PRO A 132 -2.24 12.89 2.66
CA PRO A 132 -0.81 12.80 2.39
C PRO A 132 -0.32 11.36 2.17
N VAL A 133 -1.16 10.33 2.44
CA VAL A 133 -0.67 8.95 2.53
C VAL A 133 -1.40 7.96 1.62
N ILE A 134 -2.64 8.21 1.24
CA ILE A 134 -3.43 7.29 0.40
C ILE A 134 -3.25 7.62 -1.09
N ALA A 135 -3.77 8.75 -1.57
CA ALA A 135 -3.62 9.19 -2.96
C ALA A 135 -3.79 8.03 -3.97
N GLU A 136 -2.77 7.77 -4.79
CA GLU A 136 -2.76 6.73 -5.84
C GLU A 136 -2.94 5.28 -5.33
N ARG A 137 -2.86 5.05 -4.02
CA ARG A 137 -3.10 3.75 -3.39
C ARG A 137 -4.59 3.39 -3.31
N SER A 138 -5.50 4.37 -3.46
CA SER A 138 -6.94 4.15 -3.57
C SER A 138 -7.35 3.89 -5.02
N PHE A 139 -8.35 3.04 -5.23
CA PHE A 139 -8.91 2.81 -6.57
C PHE A 139 -9.71 4.01 -7.10
N SER A 140 -10.40 4.75 -6.21
CA SER A 140 -11.30 5.83 -6.61
C SER A 140 -11.71 6.71 -5.41
N GLU A 141 -12.36 7.83 -5.69
CA GLU A 141 -13.14 8.60 -4.70
C GLU A 141 -14.58 8.07 -4.53
N ASP A 142 -15.00 7.14 -5.37
CA ASP A 142 -16.32 6.52 -5.34
C ASP A 142 -16.29 5.15 -4.65
N ALA A 143 -17.18 4.96 -3.66
CA ALA A 143 -17.24 3.74 -2.86
C ALA A 143 -17.61 2.49 -3.65
N ASP A 144 -18.47 2.62 -4.67
CA ASP A 144 -18.91 1.49 -5.48
C ASP A 144 -17.78 1.04 -6.42
N GLU A 145 -17.03 1.99 -7.00
CA GLU A 145 -15.87 1.69 -7.83
C GLU A 145 -14.73 1.06 -6.98
N VAL A 146 -14.44 1.57 -5.77
CA VAL A 146 -13.49 0.94 -4.86
C VAL A 146 -13.92 -0.49 -4.55
N THR A 147 -15.19 -0.71 -4.22
CA THR A 147 -15.72 -2.03 -3.91
C THR A 147 -15.59 -2.99 -5.09
N ARG A 148 -15.95 -2.55 -6.27
CA ARG A 148 -15.95 -3.35 -7.49
C ARG A 148 -14.54 -3.77 -7.90
N LEU A 149 -13.62 -2.80 -8.00
CA LEU A 149 -12.26 -3.06 -8.49
C LEU A 149 -11.38 -3.76 -7.45
N ALA A 150 -11.44 -3.33 -6.18
CA ALA A 150 -10.71 -4.01 -5.10
C ALA A 150 -11.23 -5.43 -4.88
N GLY A 151 -12.55 -5.64 -4.99
CA GLY A 151 -13.15 -6.97 -4.90
C GLY A 151 -12.66 -7.91 -6.01
N ALA A 152 -12.59 -7.42 -7.24
CA ALA A 152 -12.05 -8.17 -8.37
C ALA A 152 -10.55 -8.49 -8.19
N TRP A 153 -9.75 -7.50 -7.80
CA TRP A 153 -8.33 -7.68 -7.51
C TRP A 153 -8.12 -8.75 -6.44
N MET A 154 -8.87 -8.65 -5.32
CA MET A 154 -8.84 -9.62 -4.24
C MET A 154 -9.24 -11.02 -4.72
N ALA A 155 -10.31 -11.15 -5.51
CA ALA A 155 -10.74 -12.44 -6.05
C ALA A 155 -9.63 -13.12 -6.87
N GLY A 156 -8.90 -12.35 -7.68
CA GLY A 156 -7.74 -12.83 -8.42
C GLY A 156 -6.64 -13.38 -7.49
N SER A 157 -6.27 -12.65 -6.45
CA SER A 157 -5.25 -13.05 -5.48
C SER A 157 -5.66 -14.31 -4.71
N LEU A 158 -6.88 -14.35 -4.20
CA LEU A 158 -7.39 -15.48 -3.42
C LEU A 158 -7.44 -16.76 -4.25
N ARG A 159 -7.84 -16.68 -5.51
CA ARG A 159 -7.85 -17.81 -6.45
C ARG A 159 -6.47 -18.41 -6.66
N GLU A 160 -5.43 -17.59 -6.64
CA GLU A 160 -4.03 -18.03 -6.74
C GLU A 160 -3.44 -18.48 -5.39
N GLY A 161 -4.21 -18.44 -4.31
CA GLY A 161 -3.83 -18.99 -3.01
C GLY A 161 -2.93 -18.09 -2.16
N VAL A 162 -3.01 -16.77 -2.32
CA VAL A 162 -2.41 -15.78 -1.42
C VAL A 162 -3.53 -15.01 -0.71
N ALA A 163 -3.48 -15.02 0.63
CA ALA A 163 -4.44 -14.28 1.45
C ALA A 163 -4.30 -12.77 1.23
N CYS A 164 -5.44 -12.10 1.15
CA CYS A 164 -5.52 -10.64 1.12
C CYS A 164 -5.78 -10.09 2.53
N CYS A 165 -5.27 -8.89 2.79
CA CYS A 165 -5.60 -8.12 3.97
C CYS A 165 -6.13 -6.76 3.53
N VAL A 166 -7.44 -6.56 3.60
CA VAL A 166 -8.05 -5.28 3.21
C VAL A 166 -7.78 -4.23 4.27
N LYS A 167 -7.49 -2.98 3.84
CA LYS A 167 -6.98 -1.94 4.73
C LYS A 167 -7.39 -0.53 4.26
N HIS A 168 -7.37 0.46 5.15
CA HIS A 168 -7.10 0.46 6.58
C HIS A 168 -8.41 0.73 7.33
N PHE A 169 -8.99 -0.28 7.95
CA PHE A 169 -10.30 -0.21 8.59
C PHE A 169 -10.31 0.78 9.77
N PRO A 170 -11.31 1.67 9.87
CA PRO A 170 -12.56 1.79 9.12
C PRO A 170 -12.51 2.72 7.88
N GLY A 171 -11.34 3.21 7.47
CA GLY A 171 -11.12 4.02 6.28
C GLY A 171 -10.14 5.17 6.53
N HIS A 172 -9.07 5.27 5.72
CA HIS A 172 -7.98 6.25 5.86
C HIS A 172 -8.02 7.34 4.77
N GLY A 173 -9.02 7.33 3.90
CA GLY A 173 -9.05 8.20 2.71
C GLY A 173 -9.30 9.68 3.00
N ASP A 174 -9.88 10.04 4.13
CA ASP A 174 -10.23 11.42 4.52
C ASP A 174 -9.38 11.97 5.68
N THR A 175 -8.13 11.55 5.79
CA THR A 175 -7.21 12.08 6.78
C THR A 175 -6.40 13.25 6.22
N HIS A 176 -6.07 14.22 7.09
CA HIS A 176 -5.23 15.38 6.78
C HIS A 176 -3.79 15.22 7.29
N VAL A 177 -3.53 14.17 8.06
CA VAL A 177 -2.22 13.86 8.65
C VAL A 177 -1.87 12.42 8.34
N ASP A 178 -0.60 12.17 8.08
CA ASP A 178 -0.05 10.84 7.94
C ASP A 178 0.11 10.17 9.32
N SER A 179 -0.49 9.01 9.52
CA SER A 179 -0.42 8.25 10.76
C SER A 179 0.99 7.75 11.12
N HIS A 180 1.93 7.77 10.18
CA HIS A 180 3.35 7.54 10.45
C HIS A 180 4.01 8.72 11.21
N LEU A 181 3.44 9.91 11.12
CA LEU A 181 3.98 11.14 11.69
C LEU A 181 3.24 11.61 12.94
N ASP A 182 1.91 11.50 12.96
CA ASP A 182 1.05 11.90 14.09
C ASP A 182 -0.27 11.13 14.04
N LEU A 183 -1.12 11.28 15.07
CA LEU A 183 -2.42 10.61 15.17
C LEU A 183 -3.52 11.41 14.46
N PRO A 184 -3.97 10.96 13.27
CA PRO A 184 -5.04 11.63 12.55
C PRO A 184 -6.40 11.50 13.25
N THR A 185 -7.25 12.47 13.02
CA THR A 185 -8.64 12.51 13.50
C THR A 185 -9.58 12.72 12.32
N VAL A 186 -10.65 11.93 12.27
CA VAL A 186 -11.75 12.07 11.30
C VAL A 186 -13.04 12.32 12.05
N ASP A 187 -13.51 13.57 12.03
CA ASP A 187 -14.70 14.01 12.76
C ASP A 187 -15.97 13.78 11.90
N LYS A 188 -16.36 12.52 11.81
CA LYS A 188 -17.58 12.07 11.11
C LYS A 188 -18.45 11.25 12.03
N SER A 189 -19.76 11.42 11.86
CA SER A 189 -20.76 10.57 12.50
C SER A 189 -20.72 9.14 11.94
N ARG A 190 -21.26 8.21 12.69
CA ARG A 190 -21.43 6.82 12.23
C ARG A 190 -22.21 6.76 10.90
N ALA A 191 -23.25 7.56 10.74
CA ALA A 191 -24.06 7.61 9.53
C ALA A 191 -23.26 8.09 8.30
N GLU A 192 -22.38 9.06 8.48
CA GLU A 192 -21.50 9.52 7.42
C GLU A 192 -20.47 8.47 7.02
N LEU A 193 -19.89 7.77 8.00
CA LEU A 193 -18.96 6.66 7.72
C LEU A 193 -19.67 5.48 7.04
N ASP A 194 -20.88 5.14 7.44
CA ASP A 194 -21.70 4.11 6.77
C ASP A 194 -22.08 4.47 5.34
N ALA A 195 -22.22 5.77 5.06
CA ALA A 195 -22.54 6.26 3.73
C ALA A 195 -21.34 6.20 2.76
N LEU A 196 -20.11 6.22 3.25
CA LEU A 196 -18.90 6.27 2.40
C LEU A 196 -17.82 5.27 2.85
N GLU A 197 -17.01 5.59 3.86
CA GLU A 197 -15.77 4.89 4.21
C GLU A 197 -15.98 3.41 4.54
N LEU A 198 -17.05 3.08 5.25
CA LEU A 198 -17.37 1.72 5.67
C LEU A 198 -17.98 0.85 4.57
N ARG A 199 -18.47 1.44 3.48
CA ARG A 199 -19.17 0.69 2.41
C ARG A 199 -18.33 -0.42 1.79
N PRO A 200 -17.09 -0.18 1.32
CA PRO A 200 -16.28 -1.25 0.71
C PRO A 200 -15.96 -2.36 1.70
N PHE A 201 -15.62 -2.03 2.95
CA PHE A 201 -15.34 -3.02 3.99
C PHE A 201 -16.56 -3.89 4.30
N LYS A 202 -17.73 -3.26 4.45
CA LYS A 202 -18.98 -3.98 4.71
C LYS A 202 -19.38 -4.89 3.55
N ALA A 203 -19.23 -4.40 2.32
CA ALA A 203 -19.55 -5.16 1.12
C ALA A 203 -18.65 -6.38 0.92
N LEU A 204 -17.35 -6.24 1.20
CA LEU A 204 -16.35 -7.28 0.97
C LEU A 204 -16.03 -8.15 2.19
N ARG A 205 -16.67 -7.92 3.35
CA ARG A 205 -16.36 -8.60 4.62
C ARG A 205 -16.41 -10.13 4.56
N GLU A 206 -17.32 -10.69 3.78
CA GLU A 206 -17.47 -12.14 3.66
C GLU A 206 -16.40 -12.78 2.79
N ALA A 207 -15.88 -12.03 1.82
CA ALA A 207 -14.83 -12.47 0.91
C ALA A 207 -13.41 -12.18 1.46
N ALA A 208 -13.25 -11.14 2.27
CA ALA A 208 -11.95 -10.74 2.79
C ALA A 208 -11.48 -11.67 3.92
N PRO A 209 -10.36 -12.41 3.72
CA PRO A 209 -9.86 -13.32 4.74
C PRO A 209 -9.25 -12.62 5.94
N SER A 210 -8.80 -11.37 5.77
CA SER A 210 -8.29 -10.55 6.86
C SER A 210 -8.50 -9.05 6.63
N VAL A 211 -8.45 -8.30 7.73
CA VAL A 211 -8.60 -6.84 7.78
C VAL A 211 -7.45 -6.26 8.59
N MET A 212 -6.81 -5.19 8.10
CA MET A 212 -5.85 -4.38 8.84
C MET A 212 -6.50 -3.10 9.35
N THR A 213 -6.23 -2.76 10.61
CA THR A 213 -6.81 -1.60 11.29
C THR A 213 -6.06 -0.31 10.96
N ALA A 214 -6.73 0.84 11.14
CA ALA A 214 -6.15 2.16 10.99
C ALA A 214 -5.86 2.84 12.34
N HIS A 215 -4.77 3.58 12.41
CA HIS A 215 -4.45 4.42 13.58
C HIS A 215 -5.10 5.81 13.44
N ILE A 216 -6.42 5.86 13.60
CA ILE A 216 -7.24 7.07 13.41
C ILE A 216 -8.24 7.20 14.54
N VAL A 217 -8.39 8.40 15.10
CA VAL A 217 -9.44 8.72 16.06
C VAL A 217 -10.71 9.14 15.33
N TYR A 218 -11.83 8.54 15.68
CA TYR A 218 -13.18 8.89 15.24
C TYR A 218 -13.97 9.39 16.47
N PRO A 219 -13.88 10.67 16.82
CA PRO A 219 -14.36 11.16 18.13
C PRO A 219 -15.86 11.01 18.34
N GLN A 220 -16.65 10.96 17.25
CA GLN A 220 -18.10 10.73 17.36
C GLN A 220 -18.46 9.25 17.60
N ILE A 221 -17.49 8.32 17.51
CA ILE A 221 -17.67 6.90 17.83
C ILE A 221 -16.91 6.56 19.11
N ASP A 222 -15.62 6.86 19.13
CA ASP A 222 -14.74 6.65 20.28
C ASP A 222 -13.77 7.82 20.43
N PRO A 223 -14.04 8.77 21.33
CA PRO A 223 -13.16 9.90 21.55
C PRO A 223 -11.88 9.55 22.33
N GLU A 224 -11.83 8.35 22.94
CA GLU A 224 -10.73 7.96 23.82
C GLU A 224 -9.63 7.19 23.08
N TYR A 225 -10.02 6.30 22.17
CA TYR A 225 -9.08 5.41 21.48
C TYR A 225 -9.15 5.52 19.95
N PRO A 226 -7.99 5.44 19.27
CA PRO A 226 -7.95 5.27 17.82
C PRO A 226 -8.57 3.91 17.44
N ALA A 227 -9.00 3.76 16.18
CA ALA A 227 -9.70 2.59 15.72
C ALA A 227 -8.98 1.27 16.06
N THR A 228 -7.66 1.21 15.91
CA THR A 228 -6.83 0.04 16.28
C THR A 228 -7.00 -0.40 17.73
N LEU A 229 -7.28 0.51 18.65
CA LEU A 229 -7.41 0.25 20.10
C LEU A 229 -8.85 0.38 20.60
N SER A 230 -9.80 0.64 19.69
CA SER A 230 -11.20 0.91 20.04
C SER A 230 -12.06 -0.35 20.07
N LYS A 231 -12.53 -0.71 21.25
CA LYS A 231 -13.52 -1.77 21.44
C LYS A 231 -14.84 -1.48 20.72
N LYS A 232 -15.21 -0.18 20.60
CA LYS A 232 -16.44 0.24 19.91
C LYS A 232 -16.34 0.02 18.41
N ILE A 233 -15.14 0.20 17.84
CA ILE A 233 -14.92 0.09 16.40
C ILE A 233 -14.65 -1.37 16.03
N LEU A 234 -13.62 -2.02 16.60
CA LEU A 234 -13.27 -3.39 16.23
C LEU A 234 -14.26 -4.42 16.82
N GLY A 235 -14.53 -4.34 18.11
CA GLY A 235 -15.51 -5.21 18.77
C GLY A 235 -16.93 -4.93 18.30
N GLY A 236 -17.37 -3.68 18.42
CA GLY A 236 -18.75 -3.30 18.17
C GLY A 236 -19.15 -3.36 16.70
N ILE A 237 -18.44 -2.62 15.83
CA ILE A 237 -18.83 -2.54 14.40
C ILE A 237 -18.41 -3.80 13.66
N LEU A 238 -17.14 -4.16 13.69
CA LEU A 238 -16.62 -5.22 12.83
C LEU A 238 -17.03 -6.62 13.32
N ARG A 239 -16.88 -6.91 14.62
CA ARG A 239 -17.16 -8.24 15.18
C ARG A 239 -18.63 -8.47 15.50
N GLU A 240 -19.25 -7.58 16.31
CA GLU A 240 -20.62 -7.80 16.81
C GLU A 240 -21.68 -7.46 15.76
N GLU A 241 -21.61 -6.26 15.19
CA GLU A 241 -22.64 -5.80 14.24
C GLU A 241 -22.51 -6.51 12.88
N TRP A 242 -21.29 -6.60 12.32
CA TRP A 242 -21.08 -7.20 10.99
C TRP A 242 -20.84 -8.71 11.05
N GLY A 243 -20.57 -9.28 12.22
CA GLY A 243 -20.29 -10.69 12.39
C GLY A 243 -19.02 -11.18 11.70
N TYR A 244 -18.04 -10.28 11.49
CA TYR A 244 -16.81 -10.60 10.75
C TYR A 244 -16.03 -11.74 11.41
N GLN A 245 -15.74 -12.81 10.67
CA GLN A 245 -15.07 -14.02 11.15
C GLN A 245 -13.61 -14.14 10.71
N GLY A 246 -13.13 -13.32 9.76
CA GLY A 246 -11.76 -13.32 9.30
C GLY A 246 -10.77 -12.80 10.35
N ALA A 247 -9.49 -12.91 10.07
CA ALA A 247 -8.43 -12.40 10.93
C ALA A 247 -8.40 -10.86 10.93
N VAL A 248 -8.15 -10.26 12.09
CA VAL A 248 -7.91 -8.82 12.22
C VAL A 248 -6.49 -8.60 12.73
N ILE A 249 -5.69 -7.90 11.94
CA ILE A 249 -4.33 -7.49 12.31
C ILE A 249 -4.27 -5.96 12.46
N THR A 250 -3.45 -5.48 13.38
CA THR A 250 -3.21 -4.04 13.50
C THR A 250 -2.26 -3.58 12.39
N ASP A 251 -2.35 -2.30 12.03
CA ASP A 251 -1.21 -1.62 11.42
C ASP A 251 -0.03 -1.58 12.41
N ALA A 252 1.15 -1.21 11.96
CA ALA A 252 2.38 -1.29 12.76
C ALA A 252 2.28 -0.45 14.04
N LEU A 253 2.39 -1.08 15.21
CA LEU A 253 2.26 -0.40 16.50
C LEU A 253 3.43 0.55 16.80
N MET A 254 4.53 0.48 16.01
CA MET A 254 5.64 1.42 16.09
C MET A 254 5.34 2.79 15.49
N MET A 255 4.30 2.93 14.70
CA MET A 255 3.93 4.21 14.12
C MET A 255 3.69 5.24 15.24
N LYS A 256 4.19 6.47 15.04
CA LYS A 256 4.15 7.52 16.07
C LYS A 256 2.74 7.78 16.62
N ALA A 257 1.74 7.64 15.79
CA ALA A 257 0.34 7.75 16.17
C ALA A 257 -0.02 6.90 17.41
N ILE A 258 0.61 5.74 17.57
CA ILE A 258 0.35 4.79 18.66
C ILE A 258 1.50 4.78 19.67
N CYS A 259 2.74 4.63 19.19
CA CYS A 259 3.89 4.42 20.05
C CYS A 259 4.12 5.57 21.03
N ASP A 260 4.01 6.82 20.59
CA ASP A 260 4.28 8.00 21.40
C ASP A 260 3.23 8.21 22.51
N ARG A 261 1.99 7.72 22.30
CA ARG A 261 0.89 7.89 23.26
C ARG A 261 0.72 6.74 24.23
N TYR A 262 0.88 5.51 23.76
CA TYR A 262 0.51 4.30 24.52
C TYR A 262 1.74 3.44 24.85
N GLY A 263 2.83 3.54 24.08
CA GLY A 263 3.96 2.63 24.13
C GLY A 263 3.61 1.23 23.59
N TYR A 264 4.62 0.46 23.20
CA TYR A 264 4.43 -0.86 22.56
C TYR A 264 3.64 -1.85 23.42
N ALA A 265 4.04 -1.96 24.68
CA ALA A 265 3.49 -2.95 25.61
C ALA A 265 1.99 -2.74 25.85
N ARG A 266 1.58 -1.50 26.15
CA ARG A 266 0.17 -1.20 26.42
C ARG A 266 -0.68 -1.24 25.16
N ALA A 267 -0.16 -0.73 24.04
CA ALA A 267 -0.86 -0.77 22.75
C ALA A 267 -1.16 -2.22 22.32
N ALA A 268 -0.23 -3.14 22.50
CA ALA A 268 -0.43 -4.56 22.22
C ALA A 268 -1.63 -5.14 22.98
N VAL A 269 -1.72 -4.89 24.28
CA VAL A 269 -2.83 -5.36 25.12
C VAL A 269 -4.14 -4.74 24.71
N LEU A 270 -4.17 -3.40 24.51
CA LEU A 270 -5.39 -2.68 24.13
C LEU A 270 -5.93 -3.13 22.75
N ALA A 271 -5.03 -3.41 21.80
CA ALA A 271 -5.44 -3.89 20.46
C ALA A 271 -6.15 -5.26 20.54
N ILE A 272 -5.59 -6.21 21.28
CA ILE A 272 -6.24 -7.53 21.49
C ILE A 272 -7.54 -7.38 22.27
N GLN A 273 -7.59 -6.52 23.29
CA GLN A 273 -8.85 -6.19 24.00
C GLN A 273 -9.91 -5.60 23.09
N ALA A 274 -9.49 -4.78 22.11
CA ALA A 274 -10.38 -4.14 21.16
C ALA A 274 -11.02 -5.13 20.17
N GLY A 275 -10.39 -6.29 19.93
CA GLY A 275 -10.89 -7.31 19.00
C GLY A 275 -9.94 -7.68 17.86
N ALA A 276 -8.69 -7.18 17.89
CA ALA A 276 -7.65 -7.67 17.00
C ALA A 276 -7.24 -9.10 17.35
N ASP A 277 -6.91 -9.90 16.35
CA ASP A 277 -6.39 -11.27 16.52
C ASP A 277 -4.85 -11.29 16.53
N MET A 278 -4.23 -10.31 15.89
CA MET A 278 -2.79 -10.20 15.77
C MET A 278 -2.35 -8.74 15.81
N ILE A 279 -1.25 -8.49 16.48
CA ILE A 279 -0.56 -7.20 16.42
C ILE A 279 0.64 -7.27 15.49
N LEU A 280 0.95 -6.18 14.77
CA LEU A 280 2.20 -6.03 14.03
C LEU A 280 3.20 -5.26 14.90
N ALA A 281 4.15 -6.03 15.47
CA ALA A 281 5.25 -5.50 16.28
C ALA A 281 6.53 -5.46 15.45
N GLN A 282 7.03 -4.26 15.22
CA GLN A 282 8.30 -4.01 14.53
C GLN A 282 9.38 -3.60 15.54
N GLY A 283 10.62 -3.50 15.08
CA GLY A 283 11.75 -3.00 15.84
C GLY A 283 12.76 -4.07 16.23
N SER A 284 13.48 -3.85 17.32
CA SER A 284 14.42 -4.81 17.86
C SER A 284 13.72 -6.03 18.48
N LEU A 285 14.44 -7.15 18.62
CA LEU A 285 13.91 -8.33 19.34
C LEU A 285 13.51 -8.01 20.78
N GLU A 286 14.17 -7.03 21.42
CA GLU A 286 13.81 -6.55 22.75
C GLU A 286 12.45 -5.87 22.76
N GLU A 287 12.20 -4.93 21.85
CA GLU A 287 10.93 -4.19 21.74
C GLU A 287 9.77 -5.14 21.41
N GLN A 288 10.00 -6.08 20.48
CA GLN A 288 9.02 -7.12 20.15
C GLN A 288 8.77 -8.04 21.36
N GLY A 289 9.82 -8.38 22.11
CA GLY A 289 9.73 -9.15 23.34
C GLY A 289 8.92 -8.46 24.44
N GLN A 290 9.01 -7.13 24.55
CA GLN A 290 8.20 -6.34 25.49
C GLN A 290 6.70 -6.45 25.18
N SER A 291 6.31 -6.41 23.91
CA SER A 291 4.91 -6.61 23.51
C SER A 291 4.39 -8.00 23.88
N ILE A 292 5.21 -9.04 23.65
CA ILE A 292 4.84 -10.43 24.01
C ILE A 292 4.72 -10.59 25.52
N ALA A 293 5.68 -10.03 26.29
CA ALA A 293 5.65 -10.07 27.75
C ALA A 293 4.44 -9.34 28.33
N ALA A 294 4.05 -8.22 27.74
CA ALA A 294 2.86 -7.49 28.16
C ALA A 294 1.56 -8.29 27.91
N LEU A 295 1.46 -8.95 26.76
CA LEU A 295 0.34 -9.86 26.47
C LEU A 295 0.30 -11.02 27.46
N GLN A 296 1.45 -11.66 27.74
CA GLN A 296 1.52 -12.73 28.74
C GLN A 296 1.02 -12.25 30.12
N ALA A 297 1.52 -11.10 30.58
CA ALA A 297 1.09 -10.52 31.84
C ALA A 297 -0.39 -10.17 31.89
N ALA A 298 -0.98 -9.73 30.76
CA ALA A 298 -2.39 -9.43 30.65
C ALA A 298 -3.26 -10.71 30.74
N PHE A 299 -2.84 -11.81 30.13
CA PHE A 299 -3.49 -13.11 30.28
C PHE A 299 -3.37 -13.65 31.71
N ASP A 300 -2.20 -13.57 32.33
CA ASP A 300 -1.95 -14.05 33.69
C ASP A 300 -2.80 -13.29 34.74
N LYS A 301 -3.03 -12.00 34.51
CA LYS A 301 -3.86 -11.15 35.38
C LYS A 301 -5.36 -11.22 35.07
N GLY A 302 -5.75 -11.90 34.00
CA GLY A 302 -7.14 -11.95 33.54
C GLY A 302 -7.66 -10.67 32.88
N GLU A 303 -6.75 -9.74 32.50
CA GLU A 303 -7.08 -8.56 31.68
C GLU A 303 -7.47 -8.98 30.25
N LEU A 304 -6.84 -10.05 29.75
CA LEU A 304 -7.22 -10.80 28.56
C LEU A 304 -7.65 -12.21 29.00
N THR A 305 -8.73 -12.73 28.42
CA THR A 305 -9.18 -14.08 28.71
C THR A 305 -8.50 -15.10 27.78
N LEU A 306 -8.24 -16.29 28.30
CA LEU A 306 -7.67 -17.39 27.50
C LEU A 306 -8.57 -17.71 26.28
N ALA A 307 -9.88 -17.60 26.45
CA ALA A 307 -10.85 -17.80 25.36
C ALA A 307 -10.67 -16.80 24.23
N GLN A 308 -10.39 -15.52 24.53
CA GLN A 308 -10.07 -14.52 23.50
C GLN A 308 -8.79 -14.89 22.73
N GLY A 309 -7.73 -15.26 23.45
CA GLY A 309 -6.47 -15.68 22.83
C GLY A 309 -6.62 -16.92 21.94
N GLN A 310 -7.33 -17.93 22.40
CA GLN A 310 -7.61 -19.14 21.65
C GLN A 310 -8.48 -18.88 20.41
N GLN A 311 -9.45 -18.00 20.51
CA GLN A 311 -10.31 -17.59 19.39
C GLN A 311 -9.50 -16.85 18.31
N ALA A 312 -8.62 -15.93 18.72
CA ALA A 312 -7.72 -15.23 17.82
C ALA A 312 -6.77 -16.21 17.13
N ALA A 313 -6.13 -17.11 17.88
CA ALA A 313 -5.25 -18.14 17.33
C ALA A 313 -5.99 -19.05 16.33
N ALA A 314 -7.24 -19.42 16.60
CA ALA A 314 -8.05 -20.25 15.71
C ALA A 314 -8.36 -19.55 14.36
N ARG A 315 -8.62 -18.24 14.36
CA ARG A 315 -8.79 -17.47 13.11
C ARG A 315 -7.50 -17.41 12.29
N LEU A 316 -6.36 -17.24 12.96
CA LEU A 316 -5.04 -17.26 12.32
C LEU A 316 -4.69 -18.65 11.79
N ASP A 317 -5.07 -19.72 12.49
CA ASP A 317 -4.92 -21.09 12.02
C ASP A 317 -5.77 -21.35 10.75
N ALA A 318 -7.00 -20.87 10.74
CA ALA A 318 -7.88 -20.97 9.58
C ALA A 318 -7.28 -20.20 8.37
N LEU A 319 -6.74 -19.01 8.59
CA LEU A 319 -6.07 -18.22 7.56
C LEU A 319 -4.87 -18.98 6.98
N ALA A 320 -3.96 -19.45 7.84
CA ALA A 320 -2.73 -20.13 7.43
C ALA A 320 -3.01 -21.49 6.74
N SER A 321 -4.02 -22.23 7.19
CA SER A 321 -4.40 -23.51 6.60
C SER A 321 -5.06 -23.35 5.22
N THR A 322 -5.82 -22.26 5.05
CA THR A 322 -6.44 -21.94 3.75
C THR A 322 -5.39 -21.45 2.75
N TYR A 323 -4.41 -20.67 3.21
CA TYR A 323 -3.35 -20.07 2.41
C TYR A 323 -1.98 -20.49 2.91
N PRO A 324 -1.55 -21.76 2.68
CA PRO A 324 -0.26 -22.23 3.16
C PRO A 324 0.91 -21.60 2.39
N VAL A 325 2.06 -21.47 3.07
CA VAL A 325 3.31 -21.04 2.42
C VAL A 325 3.69 -22.04 1.33
N ARG A 326 3.92 -21.53 0.14
CA ARG A 326 4.36 -22.29 -1.05
C ARG A 326 5.54 -21.60 -1.72
N HIS A 327 6.30 -22.37 -2.50
CA HIS A 327 7.42 -21.89 -3.32
C HIS A 327 7.26 -22.45 -4.73
N ASP A 328 6.21 -22.01 -5.41
CA ASP A 328 5.88 -22.49 -6.75
C ASP A 328 6.95 -22.05 -7.77
N ASP A 329 7.05 -22.77 -8.84
CA ASP A 329 7.84 -22.33 -9.99
C ASP A 329 7.12 -21.18 -10.71
N TYR A 330 7.83 -20.09 -10.88
CA TYR A 330 7.32 -18.88 -11.52
C TYR A 330 8.35 -18.32 -12.51
N ALA A 331 8.79 -19.19 -13.42
CA ALA A 331 9.76 -18.84 -14.45
C ALA A 331 9.16 -18.96 -15.85
N GLY A 332 9.91 -18.53 -16.85
CA GLY A 332 9.59 -18.72 -18.25
C GLY A 332 8.33 -17.99 -18.72
N GLU A 333 7.50 -18.69 -19.48
CA GLU A 333 6.36 -18.10 -20.19
C GLU A 333 5.33 -17.45 -19.27
N ARG A 334 5.11 -18.01 -18.07
CA ARG A 334 4.11 -17.48 -17.13
C ARG A 334 4.52 -16.10 -16.60
N ARG A 335 5.76 -15.97 -16.18
CA ARG A 335 6.30 -14.68 -15.70
C ARG A 335 6.32 -13.64 -16.82
N ALA A 336 6.76 -14.04 -18.02
CA ALA A 336 6.75 -13.15 -19.18
C ALA A 336 5.33 -12.65 -19.53
N ALA A 337 4.32 -13.54 -19.45
CA ALA A 337 2.94 -13.15 -19.66
C ALA A 337 2.43 -12.14 -18.59
N ASP A 338 2.80 -12.35 -17.34
CA ASP A 338 2.44 -11.43 -16.26
C ASP A 338 3.16 -10.08 -16.39
N ASP A 339 4.43 -10.05 -16.82
CA ASP A 339 5.14 -8.80 -17.16
C ASP A 339 4.44 -8.02 -18.29
N VAL A 340 3.97 -8.72 -19.31
CA VAL A 340 3.19 -8.10 -20.40
C VAL A 340 1.86 -7.55 -19.87
N LEU A 341 1.15 -8.32 -19.04
CA LEU A 341 -0.09 -7.89 -18.40
C LEU A 341 0.10 -6.61 -17.58
N MET A 342 1.15 -6.55 -16.76
CA MET A 342 1.43 -5.36 -15.93
C MET A 342 1.70 -4.12 -16.78
N ARG A 343 2.51 -4.25 -17.85
CA ARG A 343 2.73 -3.14 -18.79
C ARG A 343 1.45 -2.68 -19.49
N GLN A 344 0.60 -3.61 -19.91
CA GLN A 344 -0.70 -3.28 -20.50
C GLN A 344 -1.61 -2.59 -19.50
N ALA A 345 -1.64 -3.06 -18.24
CA ALA A 345 -2.46 -2.46 -17.19
C ALA A 345 -2.03 -1.01 -16.89
N TRP A 346 -0.74 -0.72 -16.85
CA TRP A 346 -0.22 0.64 -16.73
C TRP A 346 -0.63 1.51 -17.92
N ALA A 347 -0.54 0.99 -19.14
CA ALA A 347 -0.92 1.71 -20.35
C ALA A 347 -2.42 2.03 -20.41
N HIS A 348 -3.27 1.10 -19.94
CA HIS A 348 -4.72 1.32 -19.85
C HIS A 348 -5.09 2.37 -18.81
N GLY A 349 -4.28 2.61 -17.80
CA GLY A 349 -4.51 3.66 -16.79
C GLY A 349 -4.03 5.05 -17.22
N LEU A 350 -3.17 5.19 -18.23
CA LEU A 350 -2.63 6.48 -18.63
C LEU A 350 -3.75 7.47 -19.00
N THR A 351 -3.78 8.60 -18.30
CA THR A 351 -4.90 9.57 -18.42
C THR A 351 -4.42 10.91 -18.94
N VAL A 352 -5.08 11.41 -19.97
CA VAL A 352 -4.83 12.71 -20.60
C VAL A 352 -5.92 13.69 -20.20
N LEU A 353 -5.55 14.81 -19.61
CA LEU A 353 -6.46 15.84 -19.11
C LEU A 353 -6.27 17.15 -19.86
N ARG A 354 -7.36 17.94 -19.92
CA ARG A 354 -7.37 19.32 -20.42
C ARG A 354 -6.74 19.47 -21.80
N GLY A 355 -6.98 18.48 -22.68
CA GLY A 355 -6.55 18.54 -24.08
C GLY A 355 -5.04 18.45 -24.27
N ALA A 356 -4.30 17.84 -23.34
CA ALA A 356 -2.85 17.66 -23.51
C ALA A 356 -2.53 16.92 -24.83
N GLN A 357 -1.50 17.40 -25.51
CA GLN A 357 -1.00 16.86 -26.77
C GLN A 357 0.44 16.42 -26.59
N ALA A 358 0.80 15.27 -27.13
CA ALA A 358 2.20 14.86 -27.20
C ALA A 358 3.02 15.88 -28.03
N PRO A 359 4.25 16.18 -27.65
CA PRO A 359 5.12 17.03 -28.45
C PRO A 359 5.52 16.33 -29.75
N LEU A 360 5.87 17.11 -30.78
CA LEU A 360 6.47 16.55 -31.98
C LEU A 360 7.95 16.18 -31.73
N LEU A 361 8.44 15.16 -32.40
CA LEU A 361 9.84 14.68 -32.20
C LEU A 361 10.91 15.70 -32.57
N ASP A 362 10.58 16.66 -33.42
CA ASP A 362 11.47 17.77 -33.86
C ASP A 362 11.17 19.10 -33.15
N GLU A 363 10.19 19.12 -32.25
CA GLU A 363 9.84 20.31 -31.47
C GLU A 363 10.90 20.59 -30.40
N PRO A 364 11.40 21.83 -30.26
CA PRO A 364 12.33 22.18 -29.19
C PRO A 364 11.66 22.10 -27.83
N LEU A 365 12.20 21.26 -26.95
CA LEU A 365 11.62 21.01 -25.62
C LEU A 365 12.56 21.51 -24.51
N ARG A 366 11.93 21.93 -23.41
CA ARG A 366 12.57 22.16 -22.12
C ARG A 366 11.81 21.39 -21.04
N VAL A 367 12.48 20.51 -20.33
CA VAL A 367 11.88 19.68 -19.29
C VAL A 367 12.45 20.08 -17.94
N LEU A 368 11.57 20.49 -17.03
CA LEU A 368 11.89 20.78 -15.63
C LEU A 368 11.56 19.58 -14.78
N VAL A 369 12.53 19.08 -14.04
CA VAL A 369 12.38 17.90 -13.18
C VAL A 369 13.27 18.00 -11.95
N GLN A 370 12.86 17.41 -10.84
CA GLN A 370 13.65 17.28 -9.62
C GLN A 370 14.75 16.22 -9.82
N PRO A 371 16.02 16.45 -9.37
CA PRO A 371 17.10 15.49 -9.56
C PRO A 371 16.87 14.18 -8.83
N ASP A 372 16.47 14.26 -7.56
CA ASP A 372 16.21 13.12 -6.68
C ASP A 372 14.93 13.33 -5.87
N VAL A 373 14.25 12.25 -5.60
CA VAL A 373 13.07 12.23 -4.73
C VAL A 373 13.37 11.38 -3.50
N PRO A 374 13.44 11.98 -2.31
CA PRO A 374 13.62 11.21 -1.08
C PRO A 374 12.46 10.24 -0.88
N THR A 375 12.77 9.05 -0.40
CA THR A 375 11.75 8.07 0.00
C THR A 375 10.96 8.62 1.20
N ASP A 376 9.67 8.32 1.22
CA ASP A 376 8.83 8.52 2.40
C ASP A 376 8.74 7.23 3.23
N GLY A 377 8.12 7.27 4.40
CA GLY A 377 7.99 6.10 5.28
C GLY A 377 7.07 5.00 4.74
N VAL A 378 6.33 5.25 3.66
CA VAL A 378 5.35 4.33 3.04
C VAL A 378 5.90 3.73 1.76
N SER A 379 6.45 4.58 0.89
CA SER A 379 7.03 4.21 -0.41
C SER A 379 8.55 4.07 -0.29
N GLU A 380 9.08 3.03 -0.87
CA GLU A 380 10.51 2.70 -0.75
C GLU A 380 11.35 3.08 -1.98
N ALA A 381 10.69 3.37 -3.08
CA ALA A 381 11.35 3.74 -4.33
C ALA A 381 11.00 5.17 -4.73
N GLY A 382 12.01 6.01 -4.86
CA GLY A 382 11.91 7.33 -5.49
C GLY A 382 12.29 7.26 -6.96
N LEU A 383 11.86 8.24 -7.75
CA LEU A 383 12.19 8.40 -9.16
C LEU A 383 13.30 9.44 -9.30
N HIS A 384 14.41 9.05 -9.96
CA HIS A 384 15.50 9.98 -10.29
C HIS A 384 15.17 10.79 -11.55
N GLY A 385 15.57 12.05 -11.58
CA GLY A 385 15.36 12.93 -12.73
C GLY A 385 15.96 12.39 -14.03
N SER A 386 17.05 11.60 -13.96
CA SER A 386 17.64 10.92 -15.11
C SER A 386 16.70 9.91 -15.78
N GLN A 387 15.83 9.26 -15.01
CA GLN A 387 14.81 8.34 -15.56
C GLN A 387 13.74 9.10 -16.35
N VAL A 388 13.43 10.33 -15.94
CA VAL A 388 12.56 11.22 -16.72
C VAL A 388 13.23 11.67 -18.00
N ALA A 389 14.53 11.96 -17.95
CA ALA A 389 15.29 12.34 -19.15
C ALA A 389 15.24 11.24 -20.23
N GLU A 390 15.28 9.96 -19.85
CA GLU A 390 15.18 8.82 -20.76
C GLU A 390 13.84 8.76 -21.53
N LEU A 391 12.77 9.36 -21.02
CA LEU A 391 11.48 9.42 -21.71
C LEU A 391 11.56 10.22 -23.01
N PHE A 392 12.49 11.17 -23.07
CA PHE A 392 12.69 12.07 -24.20
C PHE A 392 13.81 11.61 -25.16
N SER A 393 14.35 10.41 -24.96
CA SER A 393 15.29 9.82 -25.93
C SER A 393 14.58 9.63 -27.28
N GLY A 394 15.20 10.14 -28.36
CA GLY A 394 14.59 10.15 -29.70
C GLY A 394 14.00 11.51 -30.13
N PHE A 395 13.84 12.47 -29.22
CA PHE A 395 13.55 13.86 -29.59
C PHE A 395 14.85 14.59 -30.03
N SER A 396 14.75 15.43 -31.05
CA SER A 396 15.93 16.02 -31.68
C SER A 396 16.56 17.18 -30.88
N ASP A 397 15.79 17.94 -30.12
CA ASP A 397 16.22 19.12 -29.35
C ASP A 397 15.54 19.18 -27.99
N VAL A 398 16.16 18.59 -26.95
CA VAL A 398 15.65 18.55 -25.57
C VAL A 398 16.67 19.13 -24.62
N GLN A 399 16.23 20.11 -23.84
CA GLN A 399 16.95 20.64 -22.69
C GLN A 399 16.33 20.08 -21.40
N ILE A 400 17.06 19.25 -20.67
CA ILE A 400 16.64 18.77 -19.34
C ILE A 400 17.26 19.68 -18.28
N GLU A 401 16.44 20.26 -17.45
CA GLU A 401 16.83 21.12 -16.33
C GLU A 401 16.47 20.47 -15.00
N MET A 402 17.50 20.12 -14.22
CA MET A 402 17.33 19.60 -12.88
C MET A 402 17.11 20.74 -11.90
N VAL A 403 15.96 20.75 -11.24
CA VAL A 403 15.53 21.82 -10.32
C VAL A 403 15.47 21.27 -8.91
N GLU A 404 16.38 21.73 -8.04
CA GLU A 404 16.44 21.29 -6.64
C GLU A 404 15.17 21.65 -5.85
N ASP A 405 14.67 22.86 -6.04
CA ASP A 405 13.49 23.38 -5.35
C ASP A 405 12.31 23.54 -6.31
N ILE A 406 11.82 22.40 -6.82
CA ILE A 406 10.72 22.37 -7.80
C ILE A 406 9.39 22.87 -7.21
N LEU A 407 9.24 22.91 -5.89
CA LEU A 407 8.04 23.41 -5.23
C LEU A 407 7.93 24.93 -5.24
N ASN A 408 9.06 25.64 -5.40
CA ASN A 408 9.13 27.09 -5.34
C ASN A 408 9.53 27.75 -6.67
N LEU A 409 9.13 27.16 -7.80
CA LEU A 409 9.31 27.78 -9.11
C LEU A 409 8.56 29.10 -9.22
N SER A 410 9.17 30.08 -9.87
CA SER A 410 8.47 31.29 -10.31
C SER A 410 7.77 31.07 -11.65
N PRO A 411 6.68 31.78 -11.95
CA PRO A 411 6.02 31.70 -13.26
C PRO A 411 6.95 32.00 -14.45
N ALA A 412 7.97 32.83 -14.23
CA ALA A 412 8.97 33.16 -15.25
C ALA A 412 9.86 31.96 -15.62
N GLN A 413 10.16 31.08 -14.66
CA GLN A 413 10.97 29.86 -14.89
C GLN A 413 10.20 28.82 -15.71
N LEU A 414 8.87 28.92 -15.80
CA LEU A 414 8.03 27.98 -16.53
C LEU A 414 7.82 28.38 -18.01
N LYS A 415 8.46 29.44 -18.46
CA LYS A 415 8.38 29.90 -19.85
C LYS A 415 9.79 30.14 -20.39
N GLN A 416 10.01 29.64 -21.60
CA GLN A 416 11.24 29.92 -22.36
C GLN A 416 10.82 30.15 -23.80
N GLU A 417 11.23 31.29 -24.36
CA GLU A 417 10.94 31.62 -25.75
C GLU A 417 11.57 30.56 -26.70
N GLY A 418 10.77 30.12 -27.66
CA GLY A 418 11.20 29.15 -28.67
C GLY A 418 11.30 27.69 -28.21
N ARG A 419 10.87 27.37 -26.95
CA ARG A 419 10.83 26.01 -26.45
C ARG A 419 9.51 25.72 -25.74
N ARG A 420 8.94 24.55 -26.00
CA ARG A 420 7.80 24.04 -25.24
C ARG A 420 8.26 23.56 -23.88
N THR A 421 7.72 24.14 -22.81
CA THR A 421 8.12 23.83 -21.44
C THR A 421 7.24 22.74 -20.85
N ILE A 422 7.88 21.66 -20.37
CA ILE A 422 7.27 20.51 -19.74
C ILE A 422 7.70 20.50 -18.28
N LEU A 423 6.72 20.47 -17.36
CA LEU A 423 6.95 20.25 -15.93
C LEU A 423 6.72 18.79 -15.63
N ALA A 424 7.72 18.08 -15.11
CA ALA A 424 7.62 16.70 -14.70
C ALA A 424 7.64 16.59 -13.17
N SER A 425 6.50 16.21 -12.58
CA SER A 425 6.30 16.07 -11.15
C SER A 425 6.52 14.63 -10.71
N THR A 426 7.62 14.39 -9.99
CA THR A 426 8.09 13.06 -9.58
C THR A 426 7.99 12.82 -8.07
N HIS A 427 7.48 13.79 -7.30
CA HIS A 427 7.39 13.75 -5.85
C HIS A 427 5.95 13.55 -5.36
N ARG A 428 5.78 13.23 -4.08
CA ARG A 428 4.49 12.99 -3.45
C ARG A 428 3.80 14.25 -2.94
N MET A 429 4.57 15.31 -2.68
CA MET A 429 4.02 16.53 -2.08
C MET A 429 3.14 17.31 -3.06
N ARG A 430 2.12 18.00 -2.51
CA ARG A 430 1.31 18.98 -3.27
C ARG A 430 2.13 20.25 -3.50
N TYR A 431 1.87 20.91 -4.61
CA TYR A 431 2.45 22.22 -4.87
C TYR A 431 1.79 23.29 -3.98
N PRO A 432 2.52 24.36 -3.65
CA PRO A 432 1.95 25.49 -2.90
C PRO A 432 0.89 26.23 -3.72
N ALA A 433 0.03 27.00 -3.06
CA ALA A 433 -1.05 27.74 -3.71
C ALA A 433 -0.57 28.70 -4.85
N ALA A 434 0.69 29.14 -4.80
CA ALA A 434 1.30 29.94 -5.86
C ALA A 434 1.36 29.23 -7.21
N ALA A 435 1.39 27.88 -7.21
CA ALA A 435 1.43 27.07 -8.41
C ALA A 435 0.15 27.19 -9.28
N ALA A 436 -0.95 27.69 -8.72
CA ALA A 436 -2.16 28.00 -9.48
C ALA A 436 -1.93 29.07 -10.58
N GLY A 437 -0.86 29.87 -10.45
CA GLY A 437 -0.41 30.82 -11.47
C GLY A 437 0.57 30.25 -12.50
N TRP A 438 0.96 28.99 -12.37
CA TRP A 438 1.90 28.34 -13.27
C TRP A 438 1.23 27.91 -14.56
N GLN A 439 1.94 28.02 -15.67
CA GLN A 439 1.40 27.68 -16.99
C GLN A 439 2.49 26.95 -17.81
N PRO A 440 2.91 25.76 -17.43
CA PRO A 440 3.72 24.93 -18.32
C PRO A 440 2.88 24.56 -19.55
N ASP A 441 3.53 24.33 -20.69
CA ASP A 441 2.85 23.88 -21.91
C ASP A 441 2.34 22.44 -21.80
N LEU A 442 2.98 21.65 -20.91
CA LEU A 442 2.57 20.30 -20.54
C LEU A 442 3.00 19.99 -19.10
N HIS A 443 2.12 19.40 -18.33
CA HIS A 443 2.40 18.90 -16.98
C HIS A 443 2.36 17.37 -16.97
N LEU A 444 3.44 16.72 -16.62
CA LEU A 444 3.53 15.26 -16.42
C LEU A 444 3.47 14.98 -14.94
N VAL A 445 2.41 14.32 -14.49
CA VAL A 445 2.19 13.95 -13.09
C VAL A 445 2.47 12.46 -12.93
N LEU A 446 3.60 12.13 -12.30
CA LEU A 446 4.08 10.76 -12.23
C LEU A 446 3.81 10.08 -10.89
N TRP A 447 3.49 10.83 -9.84
CA TRP A 447 3.22 10.24 -8.53
C TRP A 447 1.88 10.71 -7.95
N ASN A 448 1.85 11.84 -7.24
CA ASN A 448 0.63 12.33 -6.61
C ASN A 448 -0.33 12.94 -7.66
N PRO A 449 -1.46 12.30 -7.98
CA PRO A 449 -2.36 12.75 -9.04
C PRO A 449 -2.97 14.11 -8.77
N PHE A 450 -3.12 14.50 -7.51
CA PHE A 450 -3.72 15.77 -7.12
C PHE A 450 -2.87 17.01 -7.41
N GLN A 451 -1.60 16.81 -7.81
CA GLN A 451 -0.78 17.89 -8.38
C GLN A 451 -1.39 18.48 -9.65
N ALA A 452 -2.23 17.71 -10.33
CA ALA A 452 -3.02 18.22 -11.46
C ALA A 452 -4.03 19.30 -11.06
N LEU A 453 -4.44 19.37 -9.78
CA LEU A 453 -5.28 20.46 -9.25
C LEU A 453 -4.47 21.72 -8.93
N ASP A 454 -3.19 21.54 -8.60
CA ASP A 454 -2.32 22.64 -8.19
C ASP A 454 -1.80 23.44 -9.38
N VAL A 455 -1.47 22.74 -10.49
CA VAL A 455 -0.91 23.32 -11.72
C VAL A 455 -1.93 23.19 -12.83
N PRO A 456 -2.58 24.28 -13.23
CA PRO A 456 -3.58 24.25 -14.31
C PRO A 456 -2.95 24.02 -15.69
N GLY A 457 -3.74 23.56 -16.64
CA GLY A 457 -3.33 23.39 -18.03
C GLY A 457 -3.25 21.94 -18.49
N PRO A 458 -2.71 21.72 -19.69
CA PRO A 458 -2.59 20.39 -20.30
C PRO A 458 -1.79 19.43 -19.42
N THR A 459 -2.39 18.29 -19.01
CA THR A 459 -1.79 17.39 -18.03
C THR A 459 -1.90 15.93 -18.47
N VAL A 460 -0.86 15.14 -18.19
CA VAL A 460 -0.87 13.68 -18.31
C VAL A 460 -0.57 13.08 -16.95
N VAL A 461 -1.39 12.12 -16.53
CA VAL A 461 -1.25 11.44 -15.23
C VAL A 461 -0.95 9.97 -15.47
N THR A 462 0.16 9.50 -14.90
CA THR A 462 0.57 8.08 -14.97
C THR A 462 0.07 7.27 -13.78
N TRP A 463 -0.36 7.91 -12.69
CA TRP A 463 -0.79 7.31 -11.43
C TRP A 463 0.33 6.53 -10.70
N GLY A 464 1.57 6.77 -11.06
CA GLY A 464 2.74 6.10 -10.51
C GLY A 464 3.93 6.20 -11.45
N TYR A 465 5.05 5.66 -11.01
CA TYR A 465 6.36 5.83 -11.67
C TYR A 465 7.13 4.52 -11.87
N ALA A 466 6.46 3.37 -11.76
CA ALA A 466 7.07 2.09 -12.09
C ALA A 466 7.44 2.02 -13.58
N GLU A 467 8.30 1.07 -13.94
CA GLU A 467 8.79 0.90 -15.31
C GLU A 467 7.65 0.86 -16.35
N GLY A 468 6.55 0.15 -16.03
CA GLY A 468 5.39 0.08 -16.93
C GLY A 468 4.67 1.43 -17.12
N ALA A 469 4.62 2.28 -16.07
CA ALA A 469 4.07 3.63 -16.16
C ALA A 469 4.94 4.53 -17.05
N LEU A 470 6.26 4.48 -16.85
CA LEU A 470 7.21 5.23 -17.66
C LEU A 470 7.20 4.77 -19.13
N ALA A 471 7.11 3.47 -19.38
CA ALA A 471 6.98 2.92 -20.73
C ALA A 471 5.70 3.40 -21.41
N ALA A 472 4.56 3.42 -20.71
CA ALA A 472 3.30 3.94 -21.24
C ALA A 472 3.38 5.43 -21.56
N LEU A 473 3.99 6.23 -20.66
CA LEU A 473 4.19 7.65 -20.88
C LEU A 473 5.13 7.91 -22.08
N LYS A 474 6.24 7.16 -22.19
CA LYS A 474 7.14 7.26 -23.32
C LYS A 474 6.43 6.96 -24.63
N ALA A 475 5.67 5.88 -24.70
CA ALA A 475 4.88 5.52 -25.88
C ALA A 475 3.87 6.63 -26.25
N TRP A 476 3.25 7.27 -25.26
CA TRP A 476 2.35 8.39 -25.50
C TRP A 476 3.09 9.62 -26.03
N LEU A 477 4.24 9.98 -25.42
CA LEU A 477 5.09 11.10 -25.87
C LEU A 477 5.56 10.91 -27.32
N HIS A 478 5.81 9.68 -27.73
CA HIS A 478 6.23 9.33 -29.11
C HIS A 478 5.07 9.14 -30.09
N GLY A 479 3.81 9.32 -29.64
CA GLY A 479 2.63 9.14 -30.49
C GLY A 479 2.25 7.68 -30.78
N GLU A 480 2.86 6.73 -30.10
CA GLU A 480 2.66 5.28 -30.27
C GLU A 480 1.48 4.75 -29.44
N LEU A 481 1.13 5.45 -28.35
CA LEU A 481 0.01 5.10 -27.46
C LEU A 481 -1.05 6.19 -27.47
N ARG A 482 -2.30 5.77 -27.67
CA ARG A 482 -3.48 6.64 -27.50
C ARG A 482 -4.10 6.38 -26.13
N ALA A 483 -4.02 7.37 -25.24
CA ALA A 483 -4.65 7.29 -23.93
C ALA A 483 -6.17 7.47 -24.04
N SER A 484 -6.93 6.61 -23.36
CA SER A 484 -8.40 6.64 -23.34
C SER A 484 -8.97 6.54 -21.91
N ALA A 485 -8.12 6.41 -20.90
CA ALA A 485 -8.51 6.29 -19.50
C ALA A 485 -9.17 7.58 -18.99
N GLN A 486 -10.05 7.42 -18.01
CA GLN A 486 -10.71 8.54 -17.34
C GLN A 486 -10.22 8.64 -15.90
N SER A 487 -10.17 9.85 -15.35
CA SER A 487 -9.78 10.03 -13.97
C SER A 487 -10.80 9.39 -13.02
N PRO A 488 -10.38 8.54 -12.07
CA PRO A 488 -11.25 7.94 -11.06
C PRO A 488 -11.49 8.88 -9.87
N VAL A 489 -10.90 10.08 -9.90
CA VAL A 489 -11.04 11.15 -8.92
C VAL A 489 -11.22 12.48 -9.64
N LYS A 490 -11.75 13.47 -8.95
CA LYS A 490 -11.86 14.85 -9.50
C LYS A 490 -10.48 15.52 -9.56
N LEU A 491 -10.05 15.88 -10.77
CA LEU A 491 -8.79 16.55 -11.06
C LEU A 491 -9.00 17.84 -11.87
#